data_a9f453634eb54e80d5518f76ac0232b3
#
_entry.id   a9f453634eb54e80d5518f76ac0232b3
#
_cell.length_a   1.000
_cell.length_b   1.000
_cell.length_c   1.000
_cell.angle_alpha   90.00
_cell.angle_beta   90.00
_cell.angle_gamma   90.00
#
_symmetry.space_group_name_H-M   'P 1'
#
loop_
_entity.id
_entity.type
_entity.pdbx_description
1 polymer ?
#
loop_
_entity_poly.entity_id
_entity_poly.type
_entity_poly.pdbx_seq_one_letter_code
_entity_poly.pdbx_strand_id
1 'polypeptide(L)'
;MAEALTIWTYDWVPEGKSGPRGHVRDIRLRWACEEAGFDYDVKSVPFSDRGAEHFARQPFGQVPYLEDDGLIIFESGAGLLHLARKSEALMPRDPKGEADTLQWTIAALSSIEMITVPWWFIGLSRPEINPLEDWALHRLKLLDDVLAQREWLAAGRFTVADILMSDVLRVPKVRAAADFPATQSYIERACARPAFKQAYDGQMAHFASGGQTQHYRP
;
A
#
# COMPACT_ATOMS: atom_id res chain seq x y z
N MET A 1 -5.35 -23.40 -17.64
CA MET A 1 -5.28 -21.90 -17.64
C MET A 1 -4.74 -21.54 -16.27
N ALA A 2 -3.73 -20.67 -16.17
CA ALA A 2 -3.32 -20.16 -14.86
C ALA A 2 -4.53 -19.47 -14.22
N GLU A 3 -4.79 -19.72 -12.95
CA GLU A 3 -5.81 -18.97 -12.22
C GLU A 3 -5.38 -17.52 -12.14
N ALA A 4 -6.36 -16.60 -12.26
CA ALA A 4 -6.08 -15.17 -12.09
C ALA A 4 -5.65 -14.91 -10.64
N LEU A 5 -4.72 -13.96 -10.45
CA LEU A 5 -4.36 -13.47 -9.12
C LEU A 5 -5.63 -13.04 -8.37
N THR A 6 -5.77 -13.43 -7.11
CA THR A 6 -6.91 -13.01 -6.29
C THR A 6 -6.44 -12.19 -5.10
N ILE A 7 -6.93 -10.96 -5.01
CA ILE A 7 -6.69 -10.06 -3.88
C ILE A 7 -7.91 -10.15 -2.94
N TRP A 8 -7.67 -10.52 -1.70
CA TRP A 8 -8.68 -10.59 -0.68
C TRP A 8 -8.67 -9.33 0.19
N THR A 9 -9.83 -8.71 0.34
CA THR A 9 -10.03 -7.48 1.12
C THR A 9 -11.32 -7.53 1.93
N TYR A 10 -11.73 -6.45 2.59
CA TYR A 10 -12.99 -6.40 3.30
C TYR A 10 -14.18 -6.24 2.34
N ASP A 11 -15.35 -6.76 2.75
CA ASP A 11 -16.63 -6.55 2.06
C ASP A 11 -17.11 -5.09 2.16
N TRP A 12 -16.89 -4.45 3.29
CA TRP A 12 -17.16 -3.04 3.54
C TRP A 12 -16.16 -2.46 4.55
N VAL A 13 -16.14 -1.15 4.68
CA VAL A 13 -15.38 -0.44 5.71
C VAL A 13 -16.20 0.75 6.23
N PRO A 14 -16.04 1.16 7.50
CA PRO A 14 -16.72 2.31 8.05
C PRO A 14 -16.50 3.57 7.21
N GLU A 15 -17.57 4.33 7.02
CA GLU A 15 -17.53 5.63 6.34
C GLU A 15 -17.20 6.75 7.34
N GLY A 16 -16.70 7.88 6.82
CA GLY A 16 -16.44 9.08 7.60
C GLY A 16 -15.03 9.63 7.37
N LYS A 17 -14.78 10.83 7.92
CA LYS A 17 -13.50 11.55 7.74
C LYS A 17 -12.28 10.79 8.28
N SER A 18 -12.49 9.88 9.22
CA SER A 18 -11.46 9.05 9.84
C SER A 18 -11.59 7.57 9.43
N GLY A 19 -12.50 7.26 8.49
CA GLY A 19 -12.68 5.90 7.98
C GLY A 19 -11.51 5.46 7.13
N PRO A 20 -11.26 4.14 7.04
CA PRO A 20 -10.15 3.58 6.27
C PRO A 20 -10.43 3.55 4.76
N ARG A 21 -11.60 3.98 4.28
CA ARG A 21 -11.95 3.98 2.85
C ARG A 21 -10.91 4.78 2.05
N GLY A 22 -10.37 4.16 1.01
CA GLY A 22 -9.25 4.71 0.24
C GLY A 22 -7.87 4.48 0.86
N HIS A 23 -7.78 3.94 2.09
CA HIS A 23 -6.53 3.64 2.81
C HIS A 23 -6.42 2.17 3.24
N VAL A 24 -7.34 1.30 2.82
CA VAL A 24 -7.20 -0.14 3.03
C VAL A 24 -6.03 -0.64 2.16
N ARG A 25 -5.15 -1.44 2.77
CA ARG A 25 -3.86 -1.79 2.16
C ARG A 25 -3.94 -2.69 0.92
N ASP A 26 -5.13 -3.20 0.55
CA ASP A 26 -5.32 -3.92 -0.71
C ASP A 26 -5.04 -3.05 -1.94
N ILE A 27 -5.14 -1.73 -1.80
CA ILE A 27 -4.77 -0.78 -2.87
C ILE A 27 -3.33 -0.98 -3.34
N ARG A 28 -2.41 -1.40 -2.46
CA ARG A 28 -1.01 -1.68 -2.78
C ARG A 28 -0.88 -2.78 -3.83
N LEU A 29 -1.62 -3.88 -3.61
CA LEU A 29 -1.60 -5.04 -4.51
C LEU A 29 -2.34 -4.72 -5.82
N ARG A 30 -3.50 -4.05 -5.75
CA ARG A 30 -4.21 -3.56 -6.94
C ARG A 30 -3.30 -2.68 -7.79
N TRP A 31 -2.68 -1.68 -7.19
CA TRP A 31 -1.78 -0.77 -7.89
C TRP A 31 -0.62 -1.50 -8.57
N ALA A 32 -0.01 -2.46 -7.89
CA ALA A 32 1.05 -3.28 -8.49
C ALA A 32 0.54 -4.10 -9.68
N CYS A 33 -0.66 -4.66 -9.61
CA CYS A 33 -1.27 -5.39 -10.72
C CYS A 33 -1.51 -4.45 -11.92
N GLU A 34 -2.07 -3.26 -11.69
CA GLU A 34 -2.28 -2.25 -12.74
C GLU A 34 -0.97 -1.78 -13.39
N GLU A 35 0.11 -1.56 -12.62
CA GLU A 35 1.43 -1.18 -13.15
C GLU A 35 2.09 -2.30 -13.96
N ALA A 36 1.80 -3.54 -13.63
CA ALA A 36 2.39 -4.70 -14.29
C ALA A 36 1.53 -5.28 -15.42
N GLY A 37 0.29 -4.81 -15.56
CA GLY A 37 -0.68 -5.37 -16.51
C GLY A 37 -1.10 -6.80 -16.15
N PHE A 38 -1.22 -7.12 -14.86
CA PHE A 38 -1.69 -8.43 -14.42
C PHE A 38 -3.22 -8.46 -14.30
N ASP A 39 -3.84 -9.46 -14.90
CA ASP A 39 -5.23 -9.79 -14.61
C ASP A 39 -5.38 -10.20 -13.15
N TYR A 40 -6.39 -9.69 -12.47
CA TYR A 40 -6.65 -10.05 -11.08
C TYR A 40 -8.14 -9.97 -10.72
N ASP A 41 -8.51 -10.77 -9.74
CA ASP A 41 -9.82 -10.77 -9.13
C ASP A 41 -9.74 -10.15 -7.73
N VAL A 42 -10.84 -9.58 -7.27
CA VAL A 42 -10.98 -9.11 -5.90
C VAL A 42 -12.13 -9.83 -5.24
N LYS A 43 -11.84 -10.46 -4.11
CA LYS A 43 -12.82 -11.16 -3.27
C LYS A 43 -12.84 -10.58 -1.88
N SER A 44 -13.95 -10.80 -1.18
CA SER A 44 -14.18 -10.21 0.14
C SER A 44 -14.14 -11.22 1.26
N VAL A 45 -13.71 -10.72 2.42
CA VAL A 45 -13.95 -11.31 3.74
C VAL A 45 -14.78 -10.34 4.57
N PRO A 46 -15.61 -10.82 5.53
CA PRO A 46 -16.37 -9.94 6.40
C PRO A 46 -15.44 -8.98 7.18
N PHE A 47 -15.83 -7.71 7.28
CA PHE A 47 -15.13 -6.74 8.14
C PHE A 47 -15.14 -7.17 9.61
N SER A 48 -16.26 -7.75 10.07
CA SER A 48 -16.44 -8.36 11.39
C SER A 48 -16.63 -9.87 11.25
N ASP A 49 -16.49 -10.60 12.35
CA ASP A 49 -16.78 -12.04 12.45
C ASP A 49 -16.02 -12.91 11.44
N ARG A 50 -14.74 -12.65 11.29
CA ARG A 50 -13.85 -13.45 10.45
C ARG A 50 -13.69 -14.86 11.01
N GLY A 51 -14.15 -15.86 10.25
CA GLY A 51 -14.13 -17.26 10.63
C GLY A 51 -12.73 -17.90 10.59
N ALA A 52 -12.64 -19.14 11.07
CA ALA A 52 -11.39 -19.92 11.13
C ALA A 52 -10.68 -20.03 9.76
N GLU A 53 -11.44 -20.06 8.68
CA GLU A 53 -10.89 -20.12 7.32
C GLU A 53 -10.05 -18.87 6.98
N HIS A 54 -10.51 -17.67 7.39
CA HIS A 54 -9.72 -16.46 7.20
C HIS A 54 -8.43 -16.51 8.03
N PHE A 55 -8.51 -16.91 9.31
CA PHE A 55 -7.33 -17.02 10.18
C PHE A 55 -6.34 -18.08 9.71
N ALA A 56 -6.78 -19.13 9.02
CA ALA A 56 -5.88 -20.10 8.41
C ALA A 56 -5.06 -19.52 7.24
N ARG A 57 -5.57 -18.48 6.57
CA ARG A 57 -4.89 -17.79 5.46
C ARG A 57 -4.11 -16.55 5.92
N GLN A 58 -4.63 -15.83 6.92
CA GLN A 58 -4.01 -14.63 7.48
C GLN A 58 -4.06 -14.69 9.01
N PRO A 59 -2.96 -15.08 9.65
CA PRO A 59 -2.94 -15.43 11.08
C PRO A 59 -3.26 -14.26 12.02
N PHE A 60 -3.14 -13.02 11.55
CA PHE A 60 -3.47 -11.81 12.32
C PHE A 60 -4.89 -11.31 12.06
N GLY A 61 -5.69 -12.02 11.25
CA GLY A 61 -7.06 -11.65 10.91
C GLY A 61 -7.16 -10.33 10.12
N GLN A 62 -6.14 -9.95 9.37
CA GLN A 62 -6.06 -8.71 8.62
C GLN A 62 -6.38 -8.91 7.13
N VAL A 63 -6.40 -7.83 6.39
CA VAL A 63 -6.37 -7.75 4.92
C VAL A 63 -5.29 -6.75 4.49
N PRO A 64 -4.77 -6.86 3.26
CA PRO A 64 -5.05 -7.88 2.27
C PRO A 64 -4.25 -9.17 2.50
N TYR A 65 -4.65 -10.20 1.80
CA TYR A 65 -3.78 -11.29 1.39
C TYR A 65 -3.97 -11.57 -0.11
N LEU A 66 -2.94 -12.11 -0.73
CA LEU A 66 -2.89 -12.47 -2.14
C LEU A 66 -2.99 -13.98 -2.28
N GLU A 67 -3.74 -14.45 -3.25
CA GLU A 67 -3.77 -15.84 -3.69
C GLU A 67 -3.29 -15.89 -5.15
N ASP A 68 -2.28 -16.73 -5.43
CA ASP A 68 -1.67 -16.89 -6.74
C ASP A 68 -1.37 -18.37 -6.98
N ASP A 69 -2.14 -19.00 -7.85
CA ASP A 69 -2.02 -20.43 -8.20
C ASP A 69 -1.98 -21.34 -6.93
N GLY A 70 -2.92 -21.09 -6.01
CA GLY A 70 -3.04 -21.83 -4.74
C GLY A 70 -2.05 -21.40 -3.64
N LEU A 71 -1.11 -20.51 -3.93
CA LEU A 71 -0.21 -19.94 -2.93
C LEU A 71 -0.88 -18.77 -2.22
N ILE A 72 -0.99 -18.85 -0.89
CA ILE A 72 -1.51 -17.77 -0.05
C ILE A 72 -0.35 -16.93 0.50
N ILE A 73 -0.41 -15.63 0.28
CA ILE A 73 0.62 -14.68 0.71
C ILE A 73 -0.05 -13.58 1.54
N PHE A 74 0.16 -13.60 2.84
CA PHE A 74 -0.22 -12.52 3.72
C PHE A 74 0.92 -11.50 3.86
N GLU A 75 0.66 -10.33 4.45
CA GLU A 75 1.45 -9.11 4.43
C GLU A 75 1.49 -8.42 3.06
N SER A 76 0.99 -7.18 3.01
CA SER A 76 0.94 -6.43 1.75
C SER A 76 2.32 -6.20 1.12
N GLY A 77 3.37 -6.05 1.94
CA GLY A 77 4.75 -5.95 1.45
C GLY A 77 5.25 -7.25 0.83
N ALA A 78 4.91 -8.40 1.44
CA ALA A 78 5.26 -9.70 0.88
C ALA A 78 4.53 -9.96 -0.45
N GLY A 79 3.23 -9.62 -0.52
CA GLY A 79 2.45 -9.69 -1.75
C GLY A 79 3.03 -8.82 -2.87
N LEU A 80 3.44 -7.57 -2.54
CA LEU A 80 4.12 -6.69 -3.49
C LEU A 80 5.43 -7.28 -4.02
N LEU A 81 6.27 -7.83 -3.14
CA LEU A 81 7.54 -8.46 -3.54
C LEU A 81 7.31 -9.73 -4.38
N HIS A 82 6.24 -10.48 -4.09
CA HIS A 82 5.85 -11.62 -4.93
C HIS A 82 5.47 -11.17 -6.34
N LEU A 83 4.61 -10.15 -6.48
CA LEU A 83 4.24 -9.57 -7.78
C LEU A 83 5.46 -8.98 -8.50
N ALA A 84 6.36 -8.32 -7.78
CA ALA A 84 7.56 -7.73 -8.34
C ALA A 84 8.50 -8.77 -8.97
N ARG A 85 8.58 -9.97 -8.40
CA ARG A 85 9.33 -11.08 -9.01
C ARG A 85 8.76 -11.58 -10.33
N LYS A 86 7.49 -11.29 -10.60
CA LYS A 86 6.80 -11.68 -11.85
C LYS A 86 6.89 -10.61 -12.94
N SER A 87 7.26 -9.36 -12.60
CA SER A 87 7.29 -8.24 -13.56
C SER A 87 8.52 -7.35 -13.37
N GLU A 88 9.26 -7.15 -14.46
CA GLU A 88 10.39 -6.21 -14.47
C GLU A 88 9.93 -4.75 -14.33
N ALA A 89 8.69 -4.43 -14.69
CA ALA A 89 8.12 -3.10 -14.46
C ALA A 89 8.11 -2.72 -12.98
N LEU A 90 7.95 -3.70 -12.09
CA LEU A 90 7.87 -3.51 -10.64
C LEU A 90 9.22 -3.57 -9.92
N MET A 91 10.19 -4.33 -10.46
CA MET A 91 11.51 -4.50 -9.85
C MET A 91 12.55 -4.86 -10.92
N PRO A 92 13.71 -4.16 -10.98
CA PRO A 92 14.81 -4.52 -11.86
C PRO A 92 15.32 -5.94 -11.61
N ARG A 93 15.90 -6.54 -12.63
CA ARG A 93 16.47 -7.90 -12.55
C ARG A 93 17.96 -7.92 -12.24
N ASP A 94 18.62 -6.76 -12.30
CA ASP A 94 20.00 -6.68 -11.90
C ASP A 94 20.15 -6.70 -10.38
N PRO A 95 21.23 -7.30 -9.83
CA PRO A 95 21.38 -7.48 -8.37
C PRO A 95 21.36 -6.18 -7.57
N LYS A 96 21.86 -5.08 -8.14
CA LYS A 96 21.89 -3.78 -7.46
C LYS A 96 20.49 -3.17 -7.41
N GLY A 97 19.76 -3.18 -8.52
CA GLY A 97 18.40 -2.65 -8.59
C GLY A 97 17.42 -3.47 -7.75
N GLU A 98 17.58 -4.81 -7.72
CA GLU A 98 16.81 -5.68 -6.84
C GLU A 98 17.08 -5.34 -5.36
N ALA A 99 18.33 -5.29 -4.94
CA ALA A 99 18.70 -4.98 -3.56
C ALA A 99 18.21 -3.59 -3.13
N ASP A 100 18.33 -2.59 -4.01
CA ASP A 100 17.85 -1.22 -3.76
C ASP A 100 16.32 -1.19 -3.61
N THR A 101 15.60 -1.91 -4.46
CA THR A 101 14.14 -2.02 -4.36
C THR A 101 13.71 -2.72 -3.07
N LEU A 102 14.35 -3.84 -2.71
CA LEU A 102 14.06 -4.57 -1.47
C LEU A 102 14.27 -3.71 -0.23
N GLN A 103 15.40 -3.03 -0.11
CA GLN A 103 15.68 -2.21 1.08
C GLN A 103 14.69 -1.06 1.25
N TRP A 104 14.29 -0.37 0.18
CA TRP A 104 13.29 0.69 0.26
C TRP A 104 11.87 0.18 0.51
N THR A 105 11.52 -1.00 -0.01
CA THR A 105 10.26 -1.67 0.31
C THR A 105 10.18 -2.01 1.80
N ILE A 106 11.24 -2.57 2.37
CA ILE A 106 11.28 -2.87 3.81
C ILE A 106 11.33 -1.58 4.64
N ALA A 107 12.10 -0.56 4.22
CA ALA A 107 12.16 0.71 4.92
C ALA A 107 10.79 1.43 4.97
N ALA A 108 9.97 1.31 3.94
CA ALA A 108 8.61 1.85 3.95
C ALA A 108 7.77 1.30 5.10
N LEU A 109 7.87 -0.01 5.39
CA LEU A 109 7.15 -0.66 6.49
C LEU A 109 7.81 -0.40 7.85
N SER A 110 9.12 -0.68 7.94
CA SER A 110 9.82 -0.75 9.23
C SER A 110 10.41 0.57 9.70
N SER A 111 10.55 1.56 8.83
CA SER A 111 11.14 2.87 9.19
C SER A 111 10.13 4.02 9.11
N ILE A 112 9.12 3.91 8.27
CA ILE A 112 8.13 4.98 8.03
C ILE A 112 6.74 4.57 8.52
N GLU A 113 6.14 3.49 8.00
CA GLU A 113 4.77 3.08 8.38
C GLU A 113 4.64 2.79 9.87
N MET A 114 5.64 2.14 10.46
CA MET A 114 5.65 1.80 11.87
C MET A 114 5.49 3.00 12.81
N ILE A 115 5.77 4.22 12.34
CA ILE A 115 5.60 5.44 13.11
C ILE A 115 4.45 6.31 12.59
N THR A 116 4.29 6.45 11.28
CA THR A 116 3.28 7.35 10.69
C THR A 116 1.86 6.88 10.94
N VAL A 117 1.60 5.58 10.93
CA VAL A 117 0.28 5.01 11.19
C VAL A 117 -0.12 5.16 12.66
N PRO A 118 0.68 4.74 13.67
CA PRO A 118 0.37 5.03 15.07
C PRO A 118 0.25 6.53 15.37
N TRP A 119 1.12 7.36 14.80
CA TRP A 119 1.06 8.81 14.93
C TRP A 119 -0.28 9.38 14.43
N TRP A 120 -0.76 8.91 13.28
CA TRP A 120 -2.05 9.31 12.74
C TRP A 120 -3.19 8.88 13.68
N PHE A 121 -3.25 7.60 14.07
CA PHE A 121 -4.33 7.08 14.93
C PHE A 121 -4.38 7.74 16.31
N ILE A 122 -3.24 7.96 16.95
CA ILE A 122 -3.17 8.70 18.22
C ILE A 122 -3.66 10.13 18.01
N GLY A 123 -3.27 10.78 16.91
CA GLY A 123 -3.72 12.13 16.56
C GLY A 123 -5.22 12.26 16.34
N LEU A 124 -5.91 11.18 15.95
CA LEU A 124 -7.39 11.17 15.84
C LEU A 124 -8.08 11.13 17.21
N SER A 125 -7.49 10.46 18.18
CA SER A 125 -8.08 10.25 19.52
C SER A 125 -7.58 11.26 20.55
N ARG A 126 -6.38 11.79 20.41
CA ARG A 126 -5.73 12.75 21.32
C ARG A 126 -4.91 13.78 20.53
N PRO A 127 -5.55 14.73 19.85
CA PRO A 127 -4.85 15.67 18.96
C PRO A 127 -3.93 16.65 19.70
N GLU A 128 -4.19 16.93 20.98
CA GLU A 128 -3.43 17.89 21.79
C GLU A 128 -2.10 17.34 22.32
N ILE A 129 -1.95 16.04 22.44
CA ILE A 129 -0.73 15.39 22.95
C ILE A 129 -0.49 14.11 22.13
N ASN A 130 0.48 14.16 21.24
CA ASN A 130 0.91 12.99 20.49
C ASN A 130 2.39 12.67 20.81
N PRO A 131 2.67 11.66 21.63
CA PRO A 131 4.04 11.34 22.04
C PRO A 131 4.93 10.86 20.88
N LEU A 132 4.35 10.58 19.71
CA LEU A 132 5.08 10.15 18.52
C LEU A 132 5.40 11.31 17.56
N GLU A 133 4.95 12.54 17.85
CA GLU A 133 5.05 13.70 16.95
C GLU A 133 6.51 13.95 16.53
N ASP A 134 7.40 14.18 17.49
CA ASP A 134 8.79 14.51 17.21
C ASP A 134 9.50 13.39 16.44
N TRP A 135 9.23 12.14 16.79
CA TRP A 135 9.81 11.00 16.09
C TRP A 135 9.29 10.89 14.67
N ALA A 136 7.98 11.04 14.45
CA ALA A 136 7.38 11.00 13.12
C ALA A 136 7.91 12.13 12.23
N LEU A 137 7.93 13.37 12.73
CA LEU A 137 8.46 14.53 12.00
C LEU A 137 9.94 14.37 11.67
N HIS A 138 10.74 13.86 12.60
CA HIS A 138 12.16 13.58 12.34
C HIS A 138 12.34 12.53 11.22
N ARG A 139 11.56 11.44 11.22
CA ARG A 139 11.61 10.44 10.14
C ARG A 139 11.18 11.00 8.80
N LEU A 140 10.13 11.81 8.78
CA LEU A 140 9.67 12.48 7.56
C LEU A 140 10.73 13.46 7.03
N LYS A 141 11.43 14.19 7.90
CA LYS A 141 12.51 15.09 7.50
C LYS A 141 13.66 14.34 6.82
N LEU A 142 14.10 13.23 7.41
CA LEU A 142 15.16 12.40 6.80
C LEU A 142 14.75 11.86 5.44
N LEU A 143 13.47 11.44 5.29
CA LEU A 143 12.95 10.97 4.03
C LEU A 143 12.82 12.10 3.01
N ASP A 144 12.37 13.29 3.43
CA ASP A 144 12.27 14.47 2.57
C ASP A 144 13.61 14.86 1.96
N ASP A 145 14.68 14.81 2.76
CA ASP A 145 16.05 15.09 2.29
C ASP A 145 16.51 14.06 1.23
N VAL A 146 16.10 12.82 1.35
CA VAL A 146 16.33 11.78 0.33
C VAL A 146 15.55 12.08 -0.94
N LEU A 147 14.27 12.38 -0.81
CA LEU A 147 13.36 12.63 -1.94
C LEU A 147 13.65 13.94 -2.68
N ALA A 148 14.29 14.91 -2.00
CA ALA A 148 14.77 16.12 -2.66
C ALA A 148 15.86 15.88 -3.71
N GLN A 149 16.54 14.73 -3.66
CA GLN A 149 17.67 14.39 -4.53
C GLN A 149 17.34 13.33 -5.57
N ARG A 150 16.12 12.78 -5.58
CA ARG A 150 15.74 11.72 -6.51
C ARG A 150 14.27 11.74 -6.84
N GLU A 151 13.95 11.34 -8.03
CA GLU A 151 12.58 11.25 -8.50
C GLU A 151 11.85 10.04 -7.87
N TRP A 152 12.51 8.88 -7.84
CA TRP A 152 12.01 7.61 -7.31
C TRP A 152 13.00 7.00 -6.31
N LEU A 153 12.52 6.20 -5.38
CA LEU A 153 13.32 5.70 -4.26
C LEU A 153 14.42 4.74 -4.69
N ALA A 154 14.11 3.84 -5.63
CA ALA A 154 15.01 2.75 -6.00
C ALA A 154 15.32 2.75 -7.49
N ALA A 155 16.53 2.33 -7.85
CA ALA A 155 16.96 2.02 -9.22
C ALA A 155 16.75 3.15 -10.26
N GLY A 156 16.56 4.41 -9.82
CA GLY A 156 16.32 5.57 -10.70
C GLY A 156 15.00 5.52 -11.47
N ARG A 157 14.07 4.64 -11.11
CA ARG A 157 12.77 4.48 -11.74
C ARG A 157 11.69 4.04 -10.73
N PHE A 158 10.43 4.17 -11.12
CA PHE A 158 9.30 3.69 -10.31
C PHE A 158 9.37 2.17 -10.12
N THR A 159 9.15 1.71 -8.88
CA THR A 159 9.19 0.31 -8.46
C THR A 159 8.13 0.02 -7.39
N VAL A 160 8.03 -1.23 -6.92
CA VAL A 160 7.15 -1.57 -5.78
C VAL A 160 7.51 -0.82 -4.50
N ALA A 161 8.76 -0.37 -4.35
CA ALA A 161 9.16 0.48 -3.23
C ALA A 161 8.40 1.81 -3.22
N ASP A 162 8.19 2.39 -4.40
CA ASP A 162 7.44 3.64 -4.55
C ASP A 162 5.94 3.44 -4.34
N ILE A 163 5.38 2.31 -4.79
CA ILE A 163 3.99 1.94 -4.49
C ILE A 163 3.77 1.91 -2.99
N LEU A 164 4.61 1.17 -2.27
CA LEU A 164 4.46 0.99 -0.83
C LEU A 164 4.70 2.29 -0.06
N MET A 165 5.81 2.99 -0.36
CA MET A 165 6.15 4.23 0.32
C MET A 165 5.09 5.32 0.07
N SER A 166 4.61 5.47 -1.15
CA SER A 166 3.57 6.47 -1.46
C SER A 166 2.27 6.18 -0.73
N ASP A 167 1.87 4.90 -0.65
CA ASP A 167 0.67 4.52 0.11
C ASP A 167 0.81 4.81 1.61
N VAL A 168 1.98 4.54 2.18
CA VAL A 168 2.30 4.87 3.58
C VAL A 168 2.26 6.37 3.84
N LEU A 169 2.76 7.18 2.90
CA LEU A 169 2.88 8.64 3.06
C LEU A 169 1.58 9.40 2.74
N ARG A 170 0.68 8.87 1.93
CA ARG A 170 -0.54 9.59 1.52
C ARG A 170 -1.62 9.68 2.61
N VAL A 171 -1.38 9.12 3.80
CA VAL A 171 -2.31 9.26 4.94
C VAL A 171 -2.54 10.74 5.30
N PRO A 172 -3.76 11.12 5.73
CA PRO A 172 -4.13 12.53 5.92
C PRO A 172 -3.19 13.31 6.84
N LYS A 173 -2.67 12.69 7.91
CA LYS A 173 -1.77 13.34 8.86
C LYS A 173 -0.44 13.74 8.21
N VAL A 174 0.15 12.88 7.36
CA VAL A 174 1.37 13.17 6.61
C VAL A 174 1.10 14.22 5.52
N ARG A 175 -0.04 14.12 4.83
CA ARG A 175 -0.45 15.10 3.81
C ARG A 175 -0.66 16.50 4.38
N ALA A 176 -1.06 16.60 5.64
CA ALA A 176 -1.23 17.88 6.34
C ALA A 176 0.09 18.49 6.86
N ALA A 177 1.18 17.72 6.89
CA ALA A 177 2.50 18.18 7.31
C ALA A 177 3.17 18.98 6.17
N ALA A 178 3.03 20.32 6.18
CA ALA A 178 3.46 21.20 5.09
C ALA A 178 4.98 21.36 4.95
N ASP A 179 5.76 20.97 5.97
CA ASP A 179 7.20 21.24 6.05
C ASP A 179 8.07 20.25 5.25
N PHE A 180 7.43 19.38 4.44
CA PHE A 180 8.12 18.32 3.67
C PHE A 180 7.78 18.42 2.18
N PRO A 181 8.29 19.43 1.46
CA PRO A 181 7.88 19.72 0.08
C PRO A 181 8.30 18.61 -0.91
N ALA A 182 9.45 17.98 -0.71
CA ALA A 182 9.90 16.89 -1.57
C ALA A 182 9.01 15.64 -1.40
N THR A 183 8.63 15.35 -0.16
CA THR A 183 7.68 14.28 0.18
C THR A 183 6.30 14.55 -0.43
N GLN A 184 5.78 15.77 -0.34
CA GLN A 184 4.50 16.13 -0.94
C GLN A 184 4.53 15.98 -2.46
N SER A 185 5.57 16.51 -3.12
CA SER A 185 5.76 16.37 -4.57
C SER A 185 5.89 14.91 -5.01
N TYR A 186 6.57 14.09 -4.22
CA TYR A 186 6.71 12.65 -4.47
C TYR A 186 5.35 11.93 -4.40
N ILE A 187 4.55 12.18 -3.36
CA ILE A 187 3.21 11.59 -3.24
C ILE A 187 2.33 12.01 -4.41
N GLU A 188 2.35 13.29 -4.78
CA GLU A 188 1.56 13.82 -5.91
C GLU A 188 1.95 13.12 -7.21
N ARG A 189 3.24 13.03 -7.51
CA ARG A 189 3.77 12.36 -8.69
C ARG A 189 3.38 10.89 -8.74
N ALA A 190 3.50 10.16 -7.63
CA ALA A 190 3.14 8.76 -7.56
C ALA A 190 1.62 8.56 -7.74
N CYS A 191 0.80 9.35 -7.04
CA CYS A 191 -0.66 9.26 -7.13
C CYS A 191 -1.25 9.81 -8.44
N ALA A 192 -0.48 10.56 -9.24
CA ALA A 192 -0.89 10.99 -10.57
C ALA A 192 -0.78 9.88 -11.63
N ARG A 193 -0.15 8.76 -11.31
CA ARG A 193 0.00 7.64 -12.26
C ARG A 193 -1.36 7.03 -12.61
N PRO A 194 -1.62 6.70 -13.88
CA PRO A 194 -2.88 6.09 -14.32
C PRO A 194 -3.22 4.81 -13.54
N ALA A 195 -2.23 3.94 -13.29
CA ALA A 195 -2.39 2.71 -12.55
C ALA A 195 -2.85 2.94 -11.09
N PHE A 196 -2.35 3.99 -10.41
CA PHE A 196 -2.86 4.35 -9.08
C PHE A 196 -4.35 4.75 -9.15
N LYS A 197 -4.71 5.56 -10.13
CA LYS A 197 -6.09 6.00 -10.29
C LYS A 197 -7.04 4.83 -10.53
N GLN A 198 -6.66 3.90 -11.41
CA GLN A 198 -7.42 2.68 -11.69
C GLN A 198 -7.59 1.83 -10.41
N ALA A 199 -6.49 1.60 -9.68
CA ALA A 199 -6.52 0.86 -8.41
C ALA A 199 -7.41 1.54 -7.36
N TYR A 200 -7.33 2.87 -7.24
CA TYR A 200 -8.12 3.64 -6.29
C TYR A 200 -9.62 3.63 -6.65
N ASP A 201 -9.95 3.91 -7.90
CA ASP A 201 -11.34 3.90 -8.39
C ASP A 201 -11.95 2.49 -8.23
N GLY A 202 -11.17 1.45 -8.53
CA GLY A 202 -11.55 0.05 -8.33
C GLY A 202 -11.80 -0.29 -6.85
N GLN A 203 -10.96 0.19 -5.94
CA GLN A 203 -11.19 -0.01 -4.50
C GLN A 203 -12.46 0.71 -4.03
N MET A 204 -12.68 1.94 -4.48
CA MET A 204 -13.88 2.70 -4.12
C MET A 204 -15.16 2.03 -4.65
N ALA A 205 -15.14 1.52 -5.89
CA ALA A 205 -16.24 0.78 -6.49
C ALA A 205 -16.53 -0.52 -5.73
N HIS A 206 -15.48 -1.24 -5.29
CA HIS A 206 -15.61 -2.46 -4.50
C HIS A 206 -16.39 -2.21 -3.20
N PHE A 207 -16.01 -1.21 -2.41
CA PHE A 207 -16.71 -0.88 -1.17
C PHE A 207 -18.12 -0.31 -1.42
N ALA A 208 -18.33 0.39 -2.52
CA ALA A 208 -19.66 0.86 -2.90
C ALA A 208 -20.62 -0.27 -3.31
N SER A 209 -20.10 -1.38 -3.84
CA SER A 209 -20.89 -2.56 -4.21
C SER A 209 -21.20 -3.50 -3.04
N GLY A 210 -20.73 -3.21 -1.83
CA GLY A 210 -20.84 -4.12 -0.67
C GLY A 210 -19.95 -5.34 -0.80
N GLY A 211 -18.79 -5.20 -1.44
CA GLY A 211 -17.78 -6.26 -1.52
C GLY A 211 -18.08 -7.37 -2.51
N GLN A 212 -18.88 -7.11 -3.55
CA GLN A 212 -19.08 -8.09 -4.62
C GLN A 212 -17.74 -8.42 -5.31
N THR A 213 -17.60 -9.69 -5.70
CA THR A 213 -16.42 -10.13 -6.47
C THR A 213 -16.29 -9.31 -7.75
N GLN A 214 -15.10 -8.81 -8.00
CA GLN A 214 -14.77 -8.00 -9.17
C GLN A 214 -13.61 -8.62 -9.94
N HIS A 215 -13.63 -8.45 -11.26
CA HIS A 215 -12.62 -8.95 -12.19
C HIS A 215 -11.98 -7.76 -12.90
N TYR A 216 -10.68 -7.65 -12.81
CA TYR A 216 -9.89 -6.58 -13.42
C TYR A 216 -8.98 -7.14 -14.51
N ARG A 217 -8.95 -6.44 -15.64
CA ARG A 217 -8.18 -6.80 -16.84
C ARG A 217 -7.52 -5.51 -17.36
N PRO A 218 -6.37 -5.11 -16.77
CA PRO A 218 -5.64 -3.87 -17.10
C PRO A 218 -5.19 -3.78 -18.55
#